data_595b496e58d57af42f0c81b838e71248
#
_entry.id   595b496e58d57af42f0c81b838e71248
#
_cell.length_a   1.000
_cell.length_b   1.000
_cell.length_c   1.000
_cell.angle_alpha   90.00
_cell.angle_beta   90.00
_cell.angle_gamma   90.00
#
_symmetry.space_group_name_H-M   'P 1'
#
loop_
_entity.id
_entity.type
_entity.pdbx_description
1 polymer ?
#
loop_
_entity_poly.entity_id
_entity_poly.type
_entity_poly.pdbx_seq_one_letter_code
_entity_poly.pdbx_strand_id
1 'polypeptide(L)'
;MLLLAFSLVTLAGACTGLGAALVLCKCVKQDNNALLGGALGFSAGVMLYVTFIEIFRKSLDGFAESGLAGDQSSGPVYAAATVTFFGGVLLMFGMEKLVDCLNKQDDQLSRMGFMTALAIGIHNFPEGVATFVATLHDPSFGVMMAFAIGMHNIPEGMCVAMPLYYADGKRAKAFMWALVSGISEPIGAVLAYAVLTEHMGPTAFGIVFGLVGGMMTYICLHELIPTARRYDPKDKVVTNCIILGMVVMALSLIGFSIEVATTTNITINN
;
A
#
# COMPACT_ATOMS: atom_id res chain seq x y z
N MET A 1 -7.76 -21.50 -11.50
CA MET A 1 -7.63 -20.05 -11.65
C MET A 1 -8.26 -19.30 -10.48
N LEU A 2 -9.58 -19.36 -10.25
CA LEU A 2 -10.25 -18.62 -9.16
C LEU A 2 -9.63 -18.87 -7.78
N LEU A 3 -9.39 -20.15 -7.43
CA LEU A 3 -8.76 -20.49 -6.15
C LEU A 3 -7.37 -19.86 -6.00
N LEU A 4 -6.56 -19.87 -7.07
CA LEU A 4 -5.25 -19.24 -7.08
C LEU A 4 -5.36 -17.72 -6.85
N ALA A 5 -6.27 -17.05 -7.58
CA ALA A 5 -6.48 -15.61 -7.45
C ALA A 5 -6.88 -15.20 -6.02
N PHE A 6 -7.88 -15.88 -5.43
CA PHE A 6 -8.27 -15.64 -4.04
C PHE A 6 -7.15 -15.96 -3.03
N SER A 7 -6.37 -17.02 -3.29
CA SER A 7 -5.24 -17.38 -2.41
C SER A 7 -4.16 -16.31 -2.45
N LEU A 8 -3.79 -15.82 -3.62
CA LEU A 8 -2.75 -14.78 -3.78
C LEU A 8 -3.17 -13.47 -3.12
N VAL A 9 -4.40 -13.02 -3.34
CA VAL A 9 -4.94 -11.82 -2.68
C VAL A 9 -4.97 -11.98 -1.17
N THR A 10 -5.44 -13.13 -0.66
CA THR A 10 -5.49 -13.37 0.78
C THR A 10 -4.09 -13.41 1.41
N LEU A 11 -3.11 -13.99 0.71
CA LEU A 11 -1.71 -14.00 1.17
C LEU A 11 -1.11 -12.60 1.18
N ALA A 12 -1.37 -11.78 0.16
CA ALA A 12 -0.91 -10.39 0.11
C ALA A 12 -1.48 -9.58 1.29
N GLY A 13 -2.81 -9.64 1.51
CA GLY A 13 -3.44 -8.97 2.65
C GLY A 13 -3.01 -9.50 4.02
N ALA A 14 -2.67 -10.79 4.13
CA ALA A 14 -2.13 -11.36 5.36
C ALA A 14 -0.73 -10.80 5.70
N CYS A 15 0.02 -10.31 4.73
CA CYS A 15 1.33 -9.66 4.96
C CYS A 15 1.18 -8.38 5.81
N THR A 16 0.06 -7.67 5.76
CA THR A 16 -0.25 -6.57 6.70
C THR A 16 -0.23 -7.08 8.15
N GLY A 17 -0.80 -8.28 8.39
CA GLY A 17 -0.72 -8.96 9.68
C GLY A 17 0.71 -9.34 10.09
N LEU A 18 1.58 -9.73 9.14
CA LEU A 18 3.00 -10.02 9.44
C LEU A 18 3.72 -8.77 9.95
N GLY A 19 3.52 -7.62 9.29
CA GLY A 19 4.07 -6.34 9.75
C GLY A 19 3.56 -5.94 11.13
N ALA A 20 2.26 -6.08 11.34
CA ALA A 20 1.63 -5.83 12.64
C ALA A 20 2.11 -6.75 13.75
N ALA A 21 2.54 -7.98 13.44
CA ALA A 21 3.04 -8.92 14.43
C ALA A 21 4.28 -8.41 15.17
N LEU A 22 4.97 -7.41 14.65
CA LEU A 22 6.08 -6.75 15.34
C LEU A 22 5.68 -6.26 16.73
N VAL A 23 4.47 -5.71 16.90
CA VAL A 23 4.00 -5.22 18.21
C VAL A 23 3.75 -6.34 19.22
N LEU A 24 3.60 -7.58 18.77
CA LEU A 24 3.43 -8.75 19.66
C LEU A 24 4.75 -9.16 20.30
N CYS A 25 5.90 -8.80 19.70
CA CYS A 25 7.21 -9.06 20.28
C CYS A 25 7.39 -8.31 21.59
N LYS A 26 7.81 -9.04 22.64
CA LYS A 26 8.11 -8.45 23.96
C LYS A 26 9.32 -7.49 23.92
N CYS A 27 10.14 -7.55 22.87
CA CYS A 27 11.26 -6.64 22.66
C CYS A 27 10.79 -5.21 22.31
N VAL A 28 9.57 -5.04 21.75
CA VAL A 28 8.98 -3.73 21.46
C VAL A 28 8.38 -3.15 22.73
N LYS A 29 8.95 -2.03 23.18
CA LYS A 29 8.52 -1.29 24.38
C LYS A 29 8.00 0.09 23.96
N GLN A 30 6.97 0.59 24.65
CA GLN A 30 6.33 1.90 24.36
C GLN A 30 7.24 3.12 24.60
N ASP A 31 8.33 2.96 25.34
CA ASP A 31 9.29 4.02 25.65
C ASP A 31 10.40 4.18 24.58
N ASN A 32 10.43 3.31 23.57
CA ASN A 32 11.46 3.34 22.53
C ASN A 32 11.02 4.23 21.35
N ASN A 33 11.15 5.54 21.52
CA ASN A 33 10.81 6.52 20.48
C ASN A 33 11.59 6.32 19.18
N ALA A 34 12.86 5.90 19.26
CA ALA A 34 13.66 5.63 18.06
C ALA A 34 13.12 4.45 17.25
N LEU A 35 12.58 3.44 17.92
CA LEU A 35 11.95 2.30 17.23
C LEU A 35 10.67 2.73 16.52
N LEU A 36 9.81 3.52 17.17
CA LEU A 36 8.60 4.03 16.55
C LEU A 36 8.92 4.95 15.36
N GLY A 37 9.80 5.94 15.57
CA GLY A 37 10.21 6.85 14.50
C GLY A 37 10.88 6.11 13.33
N GLY A 38 11.75 5.15 13.63
CA GLY A 38 12.41 4.31 12.62
C GLY A 38 11.45 3.42 11.84
N ALA A 39 10.47 2.78 12.51
CA ALA A 39 9.47 1.95 11.86
C ALA A 39 8.57 2.77 10.92
N LEU A 40 8.05 3.92 11.39
CA LEU A 40 7.25 4.82 10.55
C LEU A 40 8.06 5.39 9.38
N GLY A 41 9.32 5.76 9.61
CA GLY A 41 10.23 6.22 8.55
C GLY A 41 10.50 5.14 7.52
N PHE A 42 10.81 3.92 7.94
CA PHE A 42 11.01 2.77 7.04
C PHE A 42 9.77 2.51 6.19
N SER A 43 8.60 2.47 6.81
CA SER A 43 7.33 2.27 6.12
C SER A 43 7.04 3.38 5.11
N ALA A 44 7.24 4.65 5.49
CA ALA A 44 7.10 5.77 4.57
C ALA A 44 8.05 5.65 3.36
N GLY A 45 9.28 5.20 3.56
CA GLY A 45 10.24 4.96 2.49
C GLY A 45 9.79 3.89 1.51
N VAL A 46 9.32 2.74 2.01
CA VAL A 46 8.76 1.66 1.16
C VAL A 46 7.57 2.17 0.37
N MET A 47 6.60 2.82 1.05
CA MET A 47 5.38 3.32 0.43
C MET A 47 5.65 4.40 -0.63
N LEU A 48 6.55 5.36 -0.37
CA LEU A 48 6.92 6.39 -1.36
C LEU A 48 7.57 5.76 -2.60
N TYR A 49 8.50 4.81 -2.40
CA TYR A 49 9.17 4.17 -3.52
C TYR A 49 8.19 3.39 -4.39
N VAL A 50 7.34 2.53 -3.80
CA VAL A 50 6.35 1.77 -4.56
C VAL A 50 5.33 2.67 -5.24
N THR A 51 4.92 3.76 -4.59
CA THR A 51 3.95 4.71 -5.14
C THR A 51 4.44 5.32 -6.45
N PHE A 52 5.68 5.84 -6.49
CA PHE A 52 6.18 6.53 -7.67
C PHE A 52 6.73 5.59 -8.74
N ILE A 53 7.30 4.45 -8.35
CA ILE A 53 7.94 3.54 -9.30
C ILE A 53 6.96 2.51 -9.87
N GLU A 54 6.00 2.04 -9.05
CA GLU A 54 5.10 0.96 -9.44
C GLU A 54 3.66 1.44 -9.65
N ILE A 55 3.05 2.06 -8.61
CA ILE A 55 1.63 2.40 -8.61
C ILE A 55 1.30 3.49 -9.65
N PHE A 56 2.07 4.58 -9.69
CA PHE A 56 1.87 5.65 -10.67
C PHE A 56 2.09 5.15 -12.11
N ARG A 57 3.09 4.26 -12.30
CA ARG A 57 3.33 3.62 -13.60
C ARG A 57 2.14 2.78 -14.05
N LYS A 58 1.52 1.99 -13.17
CA LYS A 58 0.30 1.23 -13.48
C LYS A 58 -0.87 2.13 -13.89
N SER A 59 -0.97 3.32 -13.30
CA SER A 59 -1.95 4.32 -13.74
C SER A 59 -1.67 4.77 -15.18
N LEU A 60 -0.40 5.06 -15.54
CA LEU A 60 -0.01 5.38 -16.90
C LEU A 60 -0.31 4.22 -17.88
N ASP A 61 0.02 2.98 -17.50
CA ASP A 61 -0.26 1.78 -18.30
C ASP A 61 -1.77 1.67 -18.59
N GLY A 62 -2.62 1.78 -17.57
CA GLY A 62 -4.05 1.69 -17.72
C GLY A 62 -4.63 2.77 -18.65
N PHE A 63 -4.16 4.01 -18.57
CA PHE A 63 -4.59 5.06 -19.49
C PHE A 63 -4.02 4.89 -20.91
N ALA A 64 -2.81 4.40 -21.08
CA ALA A 64 -2.26 4.10 -22.40
C ALA A 64 -3.04 2.99 -23.09
N GLU A 65 -3.36 1.90 -22.39
CA GLU A 65 -4.17 0.79 -22.90
C GLU A 65 -5.63 1.15 -23.17
N SER A 66 -6.13 2.21 -22.54
CA SER A 66 -7.53 2.67 -22.73
C SER A 66 -7.81 3.28 -24.10
N GLY A 67 -6.78 3.47 -24.93
CA GLY A 67 -6.91 4.17 -26.22
C GLY A 67 -6.93 5.70 -26.09
N LEU A 68 -6.61 6.24 -24.94
CA LEU A 68 -6.38 7.67 -24.76
C LEU A 68 -5.07 8.03 -25.50
N ALA A 69 -5.19 8.61 -26.66
CA ALA A 69 -4.19 8.95 -27.67
C ALA A 69 -2.70 8.86 -27.26
N GLY A 70 -2.05 7.74 -27.53
CA GLY A 70 -0.61 7.59 -27.38
C GLY A 70 -0.14 6.50 -26.41
N ASP A 71 1.15 6.45 -26.18
CA ASP A 71 1.83 5.59 -25.23
C ASP A 71 1.91 6.26 -23.82
N GLN A 72 2.57 5.61 -22.87
CA GLN A 72 2.79 6.14 -21.51
C GLN A 72 3.44 7.52 -21.45
N SER A 73 4.22 7.90 -22.47
CA SER A 73 4.91 9.19 -22.56
C SER A 73 4.05 10.29 -23.17
N SER A 74 2.87 9.96 -23.70
CA SER A 74 1.97 10.94 -24.31
C SER A 74 1.40 11.94 -23.29
N GLY A 75 1.30 13.21 -23.69
CA GLY A 75 0.78 14.27 -22.84
C GLY A 75 -0.61 13.97 -22.23
N PRO A 76 -1.60 13.48 -23.00
CA PRO A 76 -2.92 13.13 -22.49
C PRO A 76 -2.91 12.02 -21.45
N VAL A 77 -2.14 10.95 -21.65
CA VAL A 77 -2.00 9.83 -20.70
C VAL A 77 -1.38 10.32 -19.40
N TYR A 78 -0.28 11.08 -19.50
CA TYR A 78 0.38 11.65 -18.33
C TYR A 78 -0.52 12.62 -17.57
N ALA A 79 -1.29 13.45 -18.29
CA ALA A 79 -2.24 14.36 -17.67
C ALA A 79 -3.36 13.61 -16.92
N ALA A 80 -3.93 12.56 -17.52
CA ALA A 80 -4.97 11.74 -16.88
C ALA A 80 -4.46 11.07 -15.59
N ALA A 81 -3.28 10.44 -15.66
CA ALA A 81 -2.66 9.82 -14.48
C ALA A 81 -2.34 10.87 -13.39
N THR A 82 -1.86 12.05 -13.78
CA THR A 82 -1.57 13.15 -12.83
C THR A 82 -2.83 13.69 -12.18
N VAL A 83 -3.90 13.90 -12.96
CA VAL A 83 -5.18 14.39 -12.43
C VAL A 83 -5.78 13.39 -11.44
N THR A 84 -5.77 12.10 -11.78
CA THR A 84 -6.27 11.06 -10.87
C THR A 84 -5.39 10.94 -9.62
N PHE A 85 -4.07 11.05 -9.73
CA PHE A 85 -3.16 11.07 -8.59
C PHE A 85 -3.50 12.21 -7.62
N PHE A 86 -3.61 13.44 -8.09
CA PHE A 86 -4.00 14.56 -7.23
C PHE A 86 -5.47 14.45 -6.76
N GLY A 87 -6.33 13.79 -7.54
CA GLY A 87 -7.66 13.38 -7.08
C GLY A 87 -7.61 12.49 -5.85
N GLY A 88 -6.67 11.53 -5.81
CA GLY A 88 -6.39 10.68 -4.64
C GLY A 88 -5.90 11.46 -3.42
N VAL A 89 -5.00 12.43 -3.62
CA VAL A 89 -4.56 13.35 -2.56
C VAL A 89 -5.74 14.12 -1.96
N LEU A 90 -6.60 14.68 -2.80
CA LEU A 90 -7.78 15.43 -2.35
C LEU A 90 -8.81 14.53 -1.67
N LEU A 91 -9.01 13.33 -2.18
CA LEU A 91 -9.90 12.33 -1.57
C LEU A 91 -9.44 12.00 -0.15
N MET A 92 -8.15 11.74 0.03
CA MET A 92 -7.59 11.42 1.35
C MET A 92 -7.69 12.61 2.31
N PHE A 93 -7.39 13.83 1.84
CA PHE A 93 -7.60 15.05 2.62
C PHE A 93 -9.06 15.22 3.07
N GLY A 94 -10.02 14.99 2.16
CA GLY A 94 -11.44 15.06 2.48
C GLY A 94 -11.88 14.01 3.49
N MET A 95 -11.36 12.78 3.36
CA MET A 95 -11.63 11.70 4.31
C MET A 95 -11.08 12.01 5.71
N GLU A 96 -9.86 12.55 5.80
CA GLU A 96 -9.28 12.98 7.07
C GLU A 96 -10.19 14.02 7.75
N LYS A 97 -10.62 15.04 7.01
CA LYS A 97 -11.54 16.07 7.55
C LYS A 97 -12.87 15.49 8.00
N LEU A 98 -13.42 14.51 7.27
CA LEU A 98 -14.64 13.82 7.64
C LEU A 98 -14.47 13.03 8.95
N VAL A 99 -13.38 12.28 9.08
CA VAL A 99 -13.12 11.52 10.31
C VAL A 99 -12.84 12.45 11.49
N ASP A 100 -12.14 13.56 11.28
CA ASP A 100 -11.95 14.61 12.29
C ASP A 100 -13.29 15.15 12.81
N CYS A 101 -14.24 15.32 11.92
CA CYS A 101 -15.57 15.78 12.27
C CYS A 101 -16.38 14.72 13.08
N LEU A 102 -16.21 13.44 12.72
CA LEU A 102 -16.96 12.34 13.31
C LEU A 102 -16.34 11.79 14.60
N ASN A 103 -15.03 11.85 14.74
CA ASN A 103 -14.28 11.21 15.80
C ASN A 103 -13.49 12.22 16.65
N LYS A 104 -14.06 12.63 17.78
CA LYS A 104 -13.43 13.53 18.76
C LYS A 104 -12.56 12.75 19.76
N GLN A 105 -11.65 11.91 19.26
CA GLN A 105 -10.68 11.25 20.14
C GLN A 105 -9.60 12.25 20.58
N ASP A 106 -9.39 12.38 21.89
CA ASP A 106 -8.41 13.32 22.48
C ASP A 106 -6.97 12.85 22.32
N ASP A 107 -6.73 11.53 22.11
CA ASP A 107 -5.38 10.98 21.92
C ASP A 107 -4.97 10.97 20.45
N GLN A 108 -4.00 11.85 20.13
CA GLN A 108 -3.50 12.05 18.77
C GLN A 108 -2.90 10.80 18.14
N LEU A 109 -2.24 9.95 18.92
CA LEU A 109 -1.57 8.74 18.39
C LEU A 109 -2.57 7.63 18.08
N SER A 110 -3.59 7.43 18.94
CA SER A 110 -4.72 6.52 18.68
C SER A 110 -5.50 6.97 17.44
N ARG A 111 -5.75 8.28 17.32
CA ARG A 111 -6.42 8.86 16.17
C ARG A 111 -5.63 8.61 14.89
N MET A 112 -4.33 8.86 14.88
CA MET A 112 -3.45 8.59 13.75
C MET A 112 -3.50 7.12 13.36
N GLY A 113 -3.35 6.19 14.32
CA GLY A 113 -3.41 4.75 14.03
C GLY A 113 -4.76 4.31 13.45
N PHE A 114 -5.88 4.85 13.94
CA PHE A 114 -7.20 4.57 13.40
C PHE A 114 -7.39 5.12 11.99
N MET A 115 -6.96 6.38 11.77
CA MET A 115 -6.99 7.01 10.45
C MET A 115 -6.14 6.25 9.44
N THR A 116 -4.93 5.86 9.84
CA THR A 116 -4.04 5.06 9.00
C THR A 116 -4.66 3.69 8.70
N ALA A 117 -5.31 3.03 9.68
CA ALA A 117 -5.99 1.76 9.43
C ALA A 117 -7.14 1.88 8.43
N LEU A 118 -7.93 2.96 8.54
CA LEU A 118 -9.02 3.23 7.60
C LEU A 118 -8.49 3.53 6.20
N ALA A 119 -7.49 4.39 6.11
CA ALA A 119 -6.87 4.76 4.85
C ALA A 119 -6.22 3.56 4.15
N ILE A 120 -5.45 2.74 4.89
CA ILE A 120 -4.86 1.48 4.42
C ILE A 120 -5.96 0.50 3.98
N GLY A 121 -7.05 0.37 4.74
CA GLY A 121 -8.18 -0.45 4.33
C GLY A 121 -8.82 -0.01 3.01
N ILE A 122 -8.84 1.29 2.73
CA ILE A 122 -9.43 1.83 1.50
C ILE A 122 -8.51 1.63 0.30
N HIS A 123 -7.20 1.81 0.43
CA HIS A 123 -6.31 1.59 -0.70
C HIS A 123 -5.98 0.11 -0.94
N ASN A 124 -5.98 -0.74 0.07
CA ASN A 124 -5.80 -2.18 -0.09
C ASN A 124 -6.97 -2.82 -0.86
N PHE A 125 -8.18 -2.23 -0.79
CA PHE A 125 -9.32 -2.71 -1.55
C PHE A 125 -9.07 -2.71 -3.08
N PRO A 126 -8.67 -1.61 -3.73
CA PRO A 126 -8.27 -1.60 -5.14
C PRO A 126 -7.11 -2.54 -5.47
N GLU A 127 -6.17 -2.75 -4.56
CA GLU A 127 -5.05 -3.67 -4.76
C GLU A 127 -5.51 -5.12 -4.79
N GLY A 128 -6.46 -5.48 -3.92
CA GLY A 128 -7.12 -6.78 -3.96
C GLY A 128 -7.87 -7.02 -5.28
N VAL A 129 -8.59 -6.00 -5.78
CA VAL A 129 -9.24 -6.03 -7.10
C VAL A 129 -8.20 -6.24 -8.20
N ALA A 130 -7.13 -5.45 -8.20
CA ALA A 130 -6.09 -5.49 -9.22
C ALA A 130 -5.37 -6.83 -9.27
N THR A 131 -4.95 -7.36 -8.11
CA THR A 131 -4.29 -8.67 -8.00
C THR A 131 -5.20 -9.79 -8.47
N PHE A 132 -6.49 -9.74 -8.11
CA PHE A 132 -7.47 -10.72 -8.53
C PHE A 132 -7.64 -10.74 -10.05
N VAL A 133 -7.89 -9.59 -10.67
CA VAL A 133 -8.08 -9.44 -12.12
C VAL A 133 -6.80 -9.82 -12.87
N ALA A 134 -5.64 -9.36 -12.41
CA ALA A 134 -4.34 -9.70 -12.99
C ALA A 134 -4.11 -11.22 -12.99
N THR A 135 -4.43 -11.90 -11.89
CA THR A 135 -4.26 -13.36 -11.77
C THR A 135 -5.19 -14.12 -12.70
N LEU A 136 -6.41 -13.64 -12.93
CA LEU A 136 -7.33 -14.26 -13.87
C LEU A 136 -6.90 -14.10 -15.33
N HIS A 137 -6.28 -12.96 -15.65
CA HIS A 137 -5.78 -12.67 -17.00
C HIS A 137 -4.48 -13.42 -17.30
N ASP A 138 -3.48 -13.32 -16.40
CA ASP A 138 -2.21 -14.02 -16.49
C ASP A 138 -1.76 -14.44 -15.08
N PRO A 139 -1.72 -15.77 -14.77
CA PRO A 139 -1.29 -16.25 -13.46
C PRO A 139 0.12 -15.84 -13.05
N SER A 140 1.05 -15.78 -14.01
CA SER A 140 2.44 -15.41 -13.72
C SER A 140 2.51 -13.94 -13.31
N PHE A 141 1.81 -13.07 -14.02
CA PHE A 141 1.68 -11.66 -13.67
C PHE A 141 0.94 -11.47 -12.33
N GLY A 142 -0.09 -12.29 -12.05
CA GLY A 142 -0.81 -12.28 -10.78
C GLY A 142 0.06 -12.65 -9.59
N VAL A 143 0.92 -13.68 -9.72
CA VAL A 143 1.90 -14.04 -8.67
C VAL A 143 2.87 -12.90 -8.42
N MET A 144 3.35 -12.28 -9.48
CA MET A 144 4.21 -11.11 -9.42
C MET A 144 3.58 -9.96 -8.62
N MET A 145 2.36 -9.61 -9.00
CA MET A 145 1.63 -8.53 -8.36
C MET A 145 1.38 -8.83 -6.87
N ALA A 146 0.94 -10.05 -6.55
CA ALA A 146 0.72 -10.48 -5.17
C ALA A 146 1.99 -10.43 -4.32
N PHE A 147 3.16 -10.78 -4.89
CA PHE A 147 4.43 -10.66 -4.20
C PHE A 147 4.79 -9.20 -3.93
N ALA A 148 4.72 -8.33 -4.94
CA ALA A 148 5.01 -6.91 -4.80
C ALA A 148 4.09 -6.25 -3.75
N ILE A 149 2.78 -6.53 -3.83
CA ILE A 149 1.79 -6.04 -2.87
C ILE A 149 2.05 -6.59 -1.47
N GLY A 150 2.29 -7.87 -1.30
CA GLY A 150 2.63 -8.47 -0.01
C GLY A 150 3.86 -7.84 0.64
N MET A 151 4.88 -7.50 -0.14
CA MET A 151 6.10 -6.88 0.36
C MET A 151 5.88 -5.46 0.92
N HIS A 152 5.03 -4.65 0.30
CA HIS A 152 4.74 -3.32 0.85
C HIS A 152 3.66 -3.33 1.94
N ASN A 153 2.82 -4.34 1.99
CA ASN A 153 1.83 -4.51 3.07
C ASN A 153 2.46 -4.77 4.44
N ILE A 154 3.67 -5.37 4.49
CA ILE A 154 4.40 -5.55 5.76
C ILE A 154 4.66 -4.19 6.44
N PRO A 155 5.31 -3.21 5.81
CA PRO A 155 5.41 -1.85 6.33
C PRO A 155 4.07 -1.20 6.70
N GLU A 156 3.03 -1.40 5.92
CA GLU A 156 1.70 -0.86 6.21
C GLU A 156 1.10 -1.38 7.51
N GLY A 157 1.23 -2.68 7.76
CA GLY A 157 0.85 -3.26 9.04
C GLY A 157 1.60 -2.64 10.22
N MET A 158 2.86 -2.29 10.04
CA MET A 158 3.64 -1.54 11.05
C MET A 158 3.08 -0.13 11.25
N CYS A 159 2.71 0.56 10.17
CA CYS A 159 2.13 1.92 10.23
C CYS A 159 0.85 1.99 11.05
N VAL A 160 0.02 0.96 11.00
CA VAL A 160 -1.21 0.87 11.80
C VAL A 160 -0.91 0.43 13.23
N ALA A 161 -0.18 -0.67 13.39
CA ALA A 161 -0.04 -1.33 14.68
C ALA A 161 0.86 -0.56 15.66
N MET A 162 1.96 0.03 15.18
CA MET A 162 2.91 0.72 16.06
C MET A 162 2.27 1.92 16.77
N PRO A 163 1.63 2.89 16.07
CA PRO A 163 0.99 4.02 16.75
C PRO A 163 -0.07 3.60 17.75
N LEU A 164 -0.93 2.65 17.37
CA LEU A 164 -1.99 2.14 18.26
C LEU A 164 -1.44 1.48 19.52
N TYR A 165 -0.35 0.70 19.37
CA TYR A 165 0.31 0.09 20.53
C TYR A 165 0.97 1.14 21.42
N TYR A 166 1.62 2.16 20.84
CA TYR A 166 2.27 3.21 21.61
C TYR A 166 1.26 4.11 22.33
N ALA A 167 0.04 4.25 21.79
CA ALA A 167 -1.03 5.02 22.40
C ALA A 167 -1.60 4.37 23.68
N ASP A 168 -1.96 3.07 23.62
CA ASP A 168 -2.72 2.43 24.69
C ASP A 168 -2.08 1.17 25.31
N GLY A 169 -0.95 0.72 24.80
CA GLY A 169 -0.22 -0.47 25.27
C GLY A 169 -0.86 -1.81 24.91
N LYS A 170 -2.00 -1.81 24.22
CA LYS A 170 -2.77 -3.01 23.93
C LYS A 170 -2.32 -3.70 22.64
N ARG A 171 -1.31 -4.58 22.74
CA ARG A 171 -0.72 -5.30 21.62
C ARG A 171 -1.73 -6.02 20.72
N ALA A 172 -2.64 -6.78 21.33
CA ALA A 172 -3.65 -7.52 20.60
C ALA A 172 -4.61 -6.60 19.82
N LYS A 173 -5.03 -5.48 20.42
CA LYS A 173 -5.88 -4.48 19.75
C LYS A 173 -5.18 -3.87 18.56
N ALA A 174 -3.93 -3.44 18.72
CA ALA A 174 -3.11 -2.87 17.66
C ALA A 174 -2.93 -3.86 16.49
N PHE A 175 -2.59 -5.11 16.80
CA PHE A 175 -2.50 -6.19 15.81
C PHE A 175 -3.81 -6.42 15.06
N MET A 176 -4.93 -6.48 15.78
CA MET A 176 -6.25 -6.74 15.17
C MET A 176 -6.70 -5.62 14.22
N TRP A 177 -6.43 -4.35 14.56
CA TRP A 177 -6.75 -3.24 13.66
C TRP A 177 -5.98 -3.31 12.34
N ALA A 178 -4.70 -3.64 12.39
CA ALA A 178 -3.90 -3.83 11.19
C ALA A 178 -4.35 -5.07 10.38
N LEU A 179 -4.73 -6.15 11.06
CA LEU A 179 -5.27 -7.33 10.37
C LEU A 179 -6.59 -7.02 9.67
N VAL A 180 -7.48 -6.24 10.31
CA VAL A 180 -8.76 -5.81 9.72
C VAL A 180 -8.52 -4.94 8.49
N SER A 181 -7.51 -4.05 8.49
CA SER A 181 -7.20 -3.26 7.28
C SER A 181 -6.73 -4.15 6.13
N GLY A 182 -5.95 -5.20 6.39
CA GLY A 182 -5.53 -6.18 5.38
C GLY A 182 -6.66 -7.04 4.80
N ILE A 183 -7.76 -7.25 5.55
CA ILE A 183 -8.94 -8.00 5.06
C ILE A 183 -9.65 -7.27 3.91
N SER A 184 -9.44 -5.97 3.74
CA SER A 184 -10.02 -5.22 2.62
C SER A 184 -9.57 -5.72 1.25
N GLU A 185 -8.38 -6.32 1.12
CA GLU A 185 -7.94 -6.93 -0.14
C GLU A 185 -8.82 -8.12 -0.56
N PRO A 186 -9.01 -9.18 0.24
CA PRO A 186 -9.93 -10.25 -0.14
C PRO A 186 -11.38 -9.75 -0.31
N ILE A 187 -11.82 -8.70 0.38
CA ILE A 187 -13.13 -8.08 0.11
C ILE A 187 -13.14 -7.47 -1.30
N GLY A 188 -12.08 -6.77 -1.70
CA GLY A 188 -11.90 -6.25 -3.05
C GLY A 188 -11.97 -7.35 -4.10
N ALA A 189 -11.29 -8.47 -3.88
CA ALA A 189 -11.32 -9.62 -4.77
C ALA A 189 -12.73 -10.24 -4.90
N VAL A 190 -13.48 -10.35 -3.80
CA VAL A 190 -14.88 -10.85 -3.82
C VAL A 190 -15.78 -9.93 -4.63
N LEU A 191 -15.66 -8.61 -4.45
CA LEU A 191 -16.43 -7.64 -5.20
C LEU A 191 -16.02 -7.59 -6.68
N ALA A 192 -14.72 -7.72 -6.98
CA ALA A 192 -14.23 -7.86 -8.35
C ALA A 192 -14.84 -9.09 -9.04
N TYR A 193 -14.89 -10.21 -8.34
CA TYR A 193 -15.53 -11.41 -8.85
C TYR A 193 -17.04 -11.23 -9.10
N ALA A 194 -17.73 -10.55 -8.17
CA ALA A 194 -19.19 -10.42 -8.22
C ALA A 194 -19.69 -9.40 -9.26
N VAL A 195 -18.90 -8.32 -9.50
CA VAL A 195 -19.40 -7.14 -10.24
C VAL A 195 -18.51 -6.72 -11.40
N LEU A 196 -17.21 -6.94 -11.33
CA LEU A 196 -16.23 -6.22 -12.17
C LEU A 196 -15.59 -7.07 -13.27
N THR A 197 -15.77 -8.39 -13.30
CA THR A 197 -15.15 -9.26 -14.32
C THR A 197 -15.54 -8.89 -15.74
N GLU A 198 -16.67 -8.22 -15.94
CA GLU A 198 -17.16 -7.77 -17.27
C GLU A 198 -16.97 -6.26 -17.52
N HIS A 199 -16.63 -5.45 -16.50
CA HIS A 199 -16.69 -3.98 -16.58
C HIS A 199 -15.37 -3.26 -16.24
N MET A 200 -14.34 -3.95 -15.74
CA MET A 200 -13.03 -3.35 -15.46
C MET A 200 -12.19 -3.19 -16.72
N GLY A 201 -12.45 -2.12 -17.45
CA GLY A 201 -11.62 -1.71 -18.58
C GLY A 201 -10.31 -1.00 -18.12
N PRO A 202 -9.34 -0.85 -19.05
CA PRO A 202 -8.06 -0.19 -18.77
C PRO A 202 -8.19 1.20 -18.18
N THR A 203 -9.18 1.98 -18.59
CA THR A 203 -9.45 3.32 -18.02
C THR A 203 -9.74 3.27 -16.51
N ALA A 204 -10.61 2.34 -16.10
CA ALA A 204 -10.94 2.18 -14.67
C ALA A 204 -9.71 1.78 -13.86
N PHE A 205 -8.86 0.91 -14.41
CA PHE A 205 -7.61 0.50 -13.83
C PHE A 205 -6.65 1.71 -13.65
N GLY A 206 -6.48 2.53 -14.70
CA GLY A 206 -5.69 3.76 -14.65
C GLY A 206 -6.18 4.74 -13.58
N ILE A 207 -7.50 4.95 -13.47
CA ILE A 207 -8.11 5.81 -12.45
C ILE A 207 -7.83 5.29 -11.04
N VAL A 208 -8.09 4.00 -10.80
CA VAL A 208 -7.93 3.37 -9.48
C VAL A 208 -6.49 3.50 -8.99
N PHE A 209 -5.51 3.11 -9.82
CA PHE A 209 -4.10 3.21 -9.44
C PHE A 209 -3.62 4.65 -9.27
N GLY A 210 -4.12 5.60 -10.07
CA GLY A 210 -3.84 7.02 -9.87
C GLY A 210 -4.34 7.52 -8.52
N LEU A 211 -5.59 7.22 -8.17
CA LEU A 211 -6.18 7.59 -6.87
C LEU A 211 -5.40 6.96 -5.70
N VAL A 212 -5.10 5.65 -5.78
CA VAL A 212 -4.32 4.93 -4.75
C VAL A 212 -2.95 5.58 -4.55
N GLY A 213 -2.20 5.87 -5.61
CA GLY A 213 -0.91 6.54 -5.53
C GLY A 213 -0.98 7.90 -4.82
N GLY A 214 -2.02 8.67 -5.11
CA GLY A 214 -2.27 9.95 -4.45
C GLY A 214 -2.58 9.80 -2.96
N MET A 215 -3.43 8.84 -2.59
CA MET A 215 -3.77 8.54 -1.19
C MET A 215 -2.54 8.10 -0.39
N MET A 216 -1.74 7.17 -0.92
CA MET A 216 -0.50 6.71 -0.29
C MET A 216 0.50 7.84 -0.09
N THR A 217 0.68 8.71 -1.09
CA THR A 217 1.55 9.88 -0.97
C THR A 217 1.07 10.82 0.13
N TYR A 218 -0.24 11.09 0.21
CA TYR A 218 -0.82 11.93 1.26
C TYR A 218 -0.52 11.36 2.66
N ILE A 219 -0.76 10.07 2.88
CA ILE A 219 -0.49 9.39 4.15
C ILE A 219 0.99 9.53 4.54
N CYS A 220 1.90 9.26 3.59
CA CYS A 220 3.33 9.37 3.85
C CYS A 220 3.74 10.78 4.27
N LEU A 221 3.29 11.80 3.52
CA LEU A 221 3.73 13.19 3.71
C LEU A 221 3.01 13.88 4.87
N HIS A 222 1.74 13.57 5.10
CA HIS A 222 0.92 14.24 6.11
C HIS A 222 0.93 13.54 7.47
N GLU A 223 1.00 12.20 7.49
CA GLU A 223 0.88 11.42 8.71
C GLU A 223 2.21 10.77 9.14
N LEU A 224 2.81 9.92 8.26
CA LEU A 224 3.90 9.05 8.68
C LEU A 224 5.20 9.83 8.94
N ILE A 225 5.66 10.61 7.98
CA ILE A 225 6.93 11.36 8.11
C ILE A 225 6.86 12.41 9.22
N PRO A 226 5.81 13.25 9.33
CA PRO A 226 5.70 14.21 10.42
C PRO A 226 5.66 13.54 11.79
N THR A 227 4.94 12.41 11.93
CA THR A 227 4.88 11.67 13.18
C THR A 227 6.22 11.01 13.49
N ALA A 228 6.87 10.36 12.53
CA ALA A 228 8.20 9.79 12.73
C ALA A 228 9.20 10.84 13.25
N ARG A 229 9.21 12.04 12.65
CA ARG A 229 10.07 13.15 13.07
C ARG A 229 9.70 13.71 14.45
N ARG A 230 8.46 13.65 14.88
CA ARG A 230 8.07 14.04 16.24
C ARG A 230 8.69 13.13 17.28
N TYR A 231 8.85 11.84 17.00
CA TYR A 231 9.51 10.86 17.89
C TYR A 231 11.04 10.83 17.73
N ASP A 232 11.58 11.45 16.67
CA ASP A 232 13.02 11.63 16.45
C ASP A 232 13.32 13.08 15.99
N PRO A 233 13.16 14.10 16.86
CA PRO A 233 13.32 15.51 16.49
C PRO A 233 14.72 15.89 16.02
N LYS A 234 15.74 15.08 16.35
CA LYS A 234 17.13 15.28 15.94
C LYS A 234 17.50 14.53 14.66
N ASP A 235 16.53 13.86 14.05
CA ASP A 235 16.70 13.07 12.81
C ASP A 235 17.89 12.09 12.86
N LYS A 236 18.02 11.38 13.97
CA LYS A 236 19.10 10.40 14.16
C LYS A 236 18.85 9.10 13.39
N VAL A 237 17.58 8.74 13.22
CA VAL A 237 17.15 7.44 12.71
C VAL A 237 16.22 7.57 11.52
N VAL A 238 15.29 8.53 11.54
CA VAL A 238 14.15 8.60 10.61
C VAL A 238 14.58 8.72 9.15
N THR A 239 15.41 9.70 8.79
CA THR A 239 15.86 9.86 7.40
C THR A 239 16.60 8.62 6.89
N ASN A 240 17.46 8.01 7.72
CA ASN A 240 18.16 6.79 7.33
C ASN A 240 17.20 5.61 7.14
N CYS A 241 16.17 5.50 7.96
CA CYS A 241 15.14 4.47 7.83
C CYS A 241 14.26 4.68 6.59
N ILE A 242 13.93 5.93 6.22
CA ILE A 242 13.24 6.24 4.96
C ILE A 242 14.07 5.75 3.77
N ILE A 243 15.35 6.11 3.72
CA ILE A 243 16.25 5.68 2.64
C ILE A 243 16.38 4.15 2.62
N LEU A 244 16.52 3.52 3.79
CA LEU A 244 16.59 2.06 3.89
C LEU A 244 15.31 1.40 3.36
N GLY A 245 14.13 1.94 3.69
CA GLY A 245 12.85 1.46 3.18
C GLY A 245 12.79 1.53 1.65
N MET A 246 13.20 2.66 1.07
CA MET A 246 13.29 2.80 -0.40
C MET A 246 14.24 1.78 -1.01
N VAL A 247 15.43 1.57 -0.42
CA VAL A 247 16.41 0.60 -0.90
C VAL A 247 15.87 -0.83 -0.83
N VAL A 248 15.27 -1.22 0.28
CA VAL A 248 14.68 -2.56 0.46
C VAL A 248 13.61 -2.81 -0.59
N MET A 249 12.71 -1.83 -0.81
CA MET A 249 11.67 -1.98 -1.84
C MET A 249 12.25 -2.03 -3.25
N ALA A 250 13.25 -1.20 -3.56
CA ALA A 250 13.95 -1.23 -4.84
C ALA A 250 14.57 -2.61 -5.12
N LEU A 251 15.27 -3.17 -4.13
CA LEU A 251 15.89 -4.50 -4.25
C LEU A 251 14.85 -5.61 -4.42
N SER A 252 13.71 -5.51 -3.73
CA SER A 252 12.59 -6.46 -3.88
C SER A 252 12.04 -6.44 -5.31
N LEU A 253 11.81 -5.27 -5.89
CA LEU A 253 11.31 -5.13 -7.27
C LEU A 253 12.34 -5.62 -8.29
N ILE A 254 13.63 -5.32 -8.11
CA ILE A 254 14.71 -5.78 -9.00
C ILE A 254 14.81 -7.31 -8.94
N GLY A 255 14.89 -7.90 -7.75
CA GLY A 255 15.01 -9.35 -7.56
C GLY A 255 13.87 -10.08 -8.25
N PHE A 256 12.66 -9.56 -8.10
CA PHE A 256 11.48 -10.12 -8.71
C PHE A 256 11.48 -10.00 -10.24
N SER A 257 11.85 -8.84 -10.81
CA SER A 257 11.94 -8.64 -12.26
C SER A 257 12.94 -9.58 -12.93
N ILE A 258 14.04 -9.91 -12.26
CA ILE A 258 15.06 -10.85 -12.74
C ILE A 258 14.48 -12.28 -12.77
N GLU A 259 13.75 -12.69 -11.74
CA GLU A 259 13.18 -14.03 -11.63
C GLU A 259 12.13 -14.28 -12.73
N VAL A 260 11.25 -13.30 -12.99
CA VAL A 260 10.26 -13.36 -14.06
C VAL A 260 10.93 -13.47 -15.43
N ALA A 261 11.93 -12.66 -15.72
CA ALA A 261 12.66 -12.70 -17.01
C ALA A 261 13.34 -14.07 -17.22
N THR A 262 13.89 -14.66 -16.16
CA THR A 262 14.54 -15.98 -16.21
C THR A 262 13.52 -17.09 -16.49
N THR A 263 12.37 -17.06 -15.81
CA THR A 263 11.31 -18.06 -15.96
C THR A 263 10.70 -18.01 -17.34
N THR A 264 10.44 -16.82 -17.87
CA THR A 264 9.89 -16.61 -19.23
C THR A 264 10.85 -17.16 -20.31
N ASN A 265 12.17 -16.90 -20.17
CA ASN A 265 13.16 -17.41 -21.10
C ASN A 265 13.29 -18.95 -21.10
N ILE A 266 13.08 -19.61 -19.94
CA ILE A 266 13.06 -21.07 -19.85
C ILE A 266 11.84 -21.66 -20.55
N THR A 267 10.68 -20.99 -20.44
CA THR A 267 9.43 -21.47 -21.05
C THR A 267 9.41 -21.32 -22.58
N ILE A 268 10.14 -20.34 -23.13
CA ILE A 268 10.24 -20.14 -24.60
C ILE A 268 11.25 -21.11 -25.23
N ASN A 269 12.22 -21.60 -24.46
CA ASN A 269 13.28 -22.50 -24.97
C ASN A 269 12.99 -24.01 -24.76
N ASN A 270 11.86 -24.36 -24.19
CA ASN A 270 11.32 -25.74 -24.09
C ASN A 270 10.07 -25.91 -24.94
#